data_e1f6fc846f27aa405d498b6263297c6b
#
_entry.id   e1f6fc846f27aa405d498b6263297c6b
#
_cell.length_a   1.000
_cell.length_b   1.000
_cell.length_c   1.000
_cell.angle_alpha   90.00
_cell.angle_beta   90.00
_cell.angle_gamma   90.00
#
_symmetry.space_group_name_H-M   'P 1'
#
loop_
_entity.id
_entity.type
_entity.pdbx_description
1 polymer ?
#
loop_
_entity_poly.entity_id
_entity_poly.type
_entity_poly.pdbx_seq_one_letter_code
_entity_poly.pdbx_strand_id
1 'polypeptide(L)'
;MSTAVVPPGWPRQVRPPGAPGWEHTAVAWLLDLCPPEYRSYPAIRRHVVVLARFAVLHVEASQAAVRRGLSEARSELRDVAGLDVVEAAIETWLTEDARLSGVRRAVGLVEEALRGRRFVARL
;
A
#
# COMPACT_ATOMS: atom_id res chain seq x y z
N MET A 1 -4.46 9.53 30.32
CA MET A 1 -4.77 8.91 29.02
C MET A 1 -3.48 8.48 28.34
N SER A 2 -3.38 7.21 28.05
CA SER A 2 -2.22 6.75 27.27
C SER A 2 -2.43 7.12 25.81
N THR A 3 -1.45 7.82 25.24
CA THR A 3 -1.42 8.09 23.82
C THR A 3 -0.92 6.83 23.11
N ALA A 4 -1.71 6.29 22.19
CA ALA A 4 -1.27 5.14 21.42
C ALA A 4 -0.07 5.54 20.56
N VAL A 5 1.01 4.77 20.65
CA VAL A 5 2.23 5.01 19.87
C VAL A 5 2.15 4.18 18.60
N VAL A 6 2.28 4.85 17.45
CA VAL A 6 2.37 4.19 16.16
C VAL A 6 3.74 4.46 15.55
N PRO A 7 4.25 3.51 14.73
CA PRO A 7 5.54 3.71 14.09
C PRO A 7 5.45 4.80 13.01
N PRO A 8 6.58 5.47 12.72
CA PRO A 8 6.64 6.40 11.60
C PRO A 8 6.22 5.71 10.30
N GLY A 9 5.35 6.35 9.53
CA GLY A 9 4.80 5.79 8.30
C GLY A 9 3.45 5.10 8.47
N TRP A 10 2.93 5.05 9.69
CA TRP A 10 1.58 4.53 9.93
C TRP A 10 0.55 5.33 9.13
N PRO A 11 -0.41 4.66 8.47
CA PRO A 11 -1.39 5.38 7.65
C PRO A 11 -2.40 6.13 8.52
N ARG A 12 -2.69 7.37 8.13
CA ARG A 12 -3.64 8.21 8.88
C ARG A 12 -5.06 7.66 8.89
N GLN A 13 -5.42 6.88 7.87
CA GLN A 13 -6.74 6.30 7.72
C GLN A 13 -7.02 5.16 8.70
N VAL A 14 -5.98 4.62 9.33
CA VAL A 14 -6.09 3.49 10.24
C VAL A 14 -5.84 3.97 11.67
N ARG A 15 -6.79 3.70 12.55
CA ARG A 15 -6.63 4.05 13.97
C ARG A 15 -5.47 3.26 14.59
N PRO A 16 -4.83 3.79 15.64
CA PRO A 16 -3.77 3.06 16.32
C PRO A 16 -4.25 1.69 16.82
N PRO A 17 -3.38 0.66 16.80
CA PRO A 17 -3.72 -0.64 17.35
C PRO A 17 -4.20 -0.53 18.80
N GLY A 18 -5.27 -1.24 19.14
CA GLY A 18 -5.88 -1.18 20.46
C GLY A 18 -6.91 -0.06 20.64
N ALA A 19 -6.97 0.93 19.76
CA ALA A 19 -8.03 1.94 19.81
C ALA A 19 -9.37 1.33 19.39
N PRO A 20 -10.50 1.83 19.93
CA PRO A 20 -11.80 1.32 19.51
C PRO A 20 -11.99 1.41 18.00
N GLY A 21 -12.37 0.29 17.37
CA GLY A 21 -12.63 0.22 15.95
C GLY A 21 -11.40 0.23 15.04
N TRP A 22 -10.18 0.06 15.59
CA TRP A 22 -8.98 0.12 14.77
C TRP A 22 -8.94 -0.98 13.69
N GLU A 23 -9.36 -2.21 14.02
CA GLU A 23 -9.40 -3.29 13.03
C GLU A 23 -10.39 -3.00 11.91
N HIS A 24 -11.53 -2.38 12.23
CA HIS A 24 -12.51 -1.97 11.23
C HIS A 24 -11.92 -0.94 10.26
N THR A 25 -11.20 0.04 10.76
CA THR A 25 -10.51 1.03 9.90
C THR A 25 -9.39 0.38 9.09
N ALA A 26 -8.69 -0.60 9.66
CA ALA A 26 -7.66 -1.35 8.93
C ALA A 26 -8.27 -2.14 7.76
N VAL A 27 -9.38 -2.85 7.99
CA VAL A 27 -10.07 -3.61 6.93
C VAL A 27 -10.49 -2.70 5.79
N ALA A 28 -11.12 -1.57 6.10
CA ALA A 28 -11.57 -0.62 5.07
C ALA A 28 -10.41 -0.10 4.24
N TRP A 29 -9.31 0.29 4.89
CA TRP A 29 -8.12 0.80 4.21
C TRP A 29 -7.42 -0.27 3.37
N LEU A 30 -7.29 -1.49 3.91
CA LEU A 30 -6.67 -2.60 3.19
C LEU A 30 -7.48 -2.98 1.94
N LEU A 31 -8.80 -2.99 2.03
CA LEU A 31 -9.66 -3.26 0.87
C LEU A 31 -9.50 -2.20 -0.22
N ASP A 32 -9.29 -0.93 0.18
CA ASP A 32 -9.04 0.15 -0.78
C ASP A 32 -7.72 -0.03 -1.54
N LEU A 33 -6.76 -0.76 -0.98
CA LEU A 33 -5.49 -1.07 -1.64
C LEU A 33 -5.59 -2.26 -2.60
N CYS A 34 -6.65 -3.03 -2.50
CA CYS A 34 -6.84 -4.26 -3.29
C CYS A 34 -7.79 -4.01 -4.46
N PRO A 35 -7.80 -4.90 -5.47
CA PRO A 35 -8.79 -4.83 -6.52
C PRO A 35 -10.22 -4.87 -5.95
N PRO A 36 -11.17 -4.14 -6.57
CA PRO A 36 -12.54 -4.06 -6.05
C PRO A 36 -13.24 -5.41 -5.85
N GLU A 37 -12.86 -6.41 -6.66
CA GLU A 37 -13.41 -7.76 -6.59
C GLU A 37 -13.18 -8.42 -5.23
N TYR A 38 -12.13 -8.03 -4.52
CA TYR A 38 -11.78 -8.62 -3.22
C TYR A 38 -12.86 -8.39 -2.17
N ARG A 39 -13.66 -7.34 -2.32
CA ARG A 39 -14.79 -7.06 -1.42
C ARG A 39 -15.87 -8.14 -1.46
N SER A 40 -15.96 -8.90 -2.54
CA SER A 40 -16.94 -9.97 -2.71
C SER A 40 -16.44 -11.34 -2.26
N TYR A 41 -15.18 -11.47 -1.84
CA TYR A 41 -14.59 -12.76 -1.44
C TYR A 41 -14.67 -12.95 0.08
N PRO A 42 -15.55 -13.87 0.58
CA PRO A 42 -15.74 -14.03 2.03
C PRO A 42 -14.45 -14.37 2.79
N ALA A 43 -13.58 -15.21 2.21
CA ALA A 43 -12.33 -15.59 2.87
C ALA A 43 -11.43 -14.39 3.14
N ILE A 44 -11.39 -13.45 2.21
CA ILE A 44 -10.58 -12.24 2.36
C ILE A 44 -11.23 -11.27 3.36
N ARG A 45 -12.55 -11.07 3.25
CA ARG A 45 -13.28 -10.12 4.10
C ARG A 45 -13.32 -10.53 5.56
N ARG A 46 -13.37 -11.84 5.85
CA ARG A 46 -13.53 -12.37 7.21
C ARG A 46 -12.22 -12.62 7.94
N HIS A 47 -11.12 -12.69 7.21
CA HIS A 47 -9.81 -13.00 7.78
C HIS A 47 -8.86 -11.83 7.53
N VAL A 48 -8.81 -10.91 8.48
CA VAL A 48 -8.09 -9.64 8.33
C VAL A 48 -6.60 -9.83 8.07
N VAL A 49 -5.96 -10.84 8.67
CA VAL A 49 -4.54 -11.11 8.41
C VAL A 49 -4.33 -11.63 6.99
N VAL A 50 -5.27 -12.43 6.49
CA VAL A 50 -5.23 -12.89 5.08
C VAL A 50 -5.39 -11.69 4.14
N LEU A 51 -6.35 -10.82 4.41
CA LEU A 51 -6.53 -9.59 3.64
C LEU A 51 -5.26 -8.73 3.64
N ALA A 52 -4.63 -8.55 4.81
CA ALA A 52 -3.40 -7.79 4.92
C ALA A 52 -2.28 -8.39 4.06
N ARG A 53 -2.15 -9.72 4.07
CA ARG A 53 -1.14 -10.41 3.25
C ARG A 53 -1.36 -10.16 1.75
N PHE A 54 -2.61 -10.28 1.29
CA PHE A 54 -2.94 -9.99 -0.11
C PHE A 54 -2.71 -8.51 -0.46
N ALA A 55 -3.04 -7.60 0.44
CA ALA A 55 -2.79 -6.18 0.22
C ALA A 55 -1.30 -5.87 0.06
N VAL A 56 -0.44 -6.45 0.92
CA VAL A 56 1.02 -6.31 0.81
C VAL A 56 1.50 -6.81 -0.55
N LEU A 57 1.09 -8.01 -0.95
CA LEU A 57 1.49 -8.60 -2.23
C LEU A 57 1.03 -7.76 -3.42
N HIS A 58 -0.18 -7.23 -3.35
CA HIS A 58 -0.72 -6.40 -4.43
C HIS A 58 0.05 -5.07 -4.56
N VAL A 59 0.38 -4.43 -3.45
CA VAL A 59 1.18 -3.20 -3.45
C VAL A 59 2.58 -3.46 -4.01
N GLU A 60 3.23 -4.55 -3.59
CA GLU A 60 4.54 -4.94 -4.10
C GLU A 60 4.50 -5.20 -5.61
N ALA A 61 3.48 -5.92 -6.08
CA ALA A 61 3.32 -6.19 -7.50
C ALA A 61 3.07 -4.91 -8.30
N SER A 62 2.27 -3.99 -7.76
CA SER A 62 2.00 -2.70 -8.39
C SER A 62 3.27 -1.87 -8.51
N GLN A 63 4.11 -1.84 -7.47
CA GLN A 63 5.39 -1.13 -7.52
C GLN A 63 6.35 -1.75 -8.52
N ALA A 64 6.41 -3.08 -8.58
CA ALA A 64 7.22 -3.79 -9.57
C ALA A 64 6.77 -3.45 -11.00
N ALA A 65 5.47 -3.37 -11.24
CA ALA A 65 4.92 -2.99 -12.54
C ALA A 65 5.31 -1.55 -12.93
N VAL A 66 5.23 -0.61 -11.99
CA VAL A 66 5.63 0.78 -12.23
C VAL A 66 7.12 0.87 -12.56
N ARG A 67 7.97 0.17 -11.81
CA ARG A 67 9.42 0.16 -12.04
C ARG A 67 9.79 -0.46 -13.38
N ARG A 68 9.07 -1.50 -13.78
CA ARG A 68 9.22 -2.08 -15.13
C ARG A 68 8.81 -1.06 -16.20
N GLY A 69 7.69 -0.37 -16.00
CA GLY A 69 7.26 0.70 -16.90
C GLY A 69 8.32 1.78 -17.05
N LEU A 70 8.94 2.21 -15.94
CA LEU A 70 10.03 3.19 -15.96
C LEU A 70 11.23 2.72 -16.77
N SER A 71 11.63 1.45 -16.62
CA SER A 71 12.80 0.91 -17.33
C SER A 71 12.56 0.73 -18.82
N GLU A 72 11.32 0.54 -19.25
CA GLU A 72 10.96 0.23 -20.65
C GLU A 72 10.33 1.40 -21.40
N ALA A 73 9.94 2.48 -20.69
CA ALA A 73 9.12 3.54 -21.26
C ALA A 73 9.69 4.15 -22.54
N ARG A 74 10.97 4.50 -22.55
CA ARG A 74 11.58 5.15 -23.72
C ARG A 74 11.68 4.24 -24.92
N SER A 75 11.96 2.96 -24.71
CA SER A 75 12.05 2.00 -25.81
C SER A 75 10.68 1.56 -26.32
N GLU A 76 9.73 1.33 -25.42
CA GLU A 76 8.42 0.80 -25.78
C GLU A 76 7.47 1.87 -26.36
N LEU A 77 7.61 3.13 -25.93
CA LEU A 77 6.66 4.18 -26.28
C LEU A 77 7.15 5.15 -27.34
N ARG A 78 8.43 5.09 -27.72
CA ARG A 78 9.02 6.07 -28.68
C ARG A 78 8.30 6.12 -30.03
N ASP A 79 7.76 5.00 -30.50
CA ASP A 79 7.06 4.90 -31.78
C ASP A 79 5.53 5.09 -31.62
N VAL A 80 5.06 5.26 -30.38
CA VAL A 80 3.63 5.37 -30.05
C VAL A 80 3.24 6.81 -29.77
N ALA A 81 4.12 7.58 -29.14
CA ALA A 81 3.84 8.94 -28.70
C ALA A 81 5.07 9.83 -28.87
N GLY A 82 4.84 11.14 -28.92
CA GLY A 82 5.93 12.12 -28.98
C GLY A 82 6.77 12.14 -27.70
N LEU A 83 7.98 12.67 -27.80
CA LEU A 83 8.93 12.70 -26.69
C LEU A 83 8.37 13.39 -25.44
N ASP A 84 7.62 14.47 -25.63
CA ASP A 84 6.99 15.20 -24.53
C ASP A 84 5.98 14.34 -23.75
N VAL A 85 5.20 13.52 -24.46
CA VAL A 85 4.24 12.60 -23.83
C VAL A 85 4.98 11.50 -23.08
N VAL A 86 6.03 10.93 -23.67
CA VAL A 86 6.84 9.88 -23.04
C VAL A 86 7.49 10.40 -21.75
N GLU A 87 8.07 11.60 -21.79
CA GLU A 87 8.69 12.20 -20.60
C GLU A 87 7.66 12.50 -19.51
N ALA A 88 6.45 12.96 -19.88
CA ALA A 88 5.36 13.16 -18.93
C ALA A 88 4.92 11.84 -18.28
N ALA A 89 4.86 10.76 -19.05
CA ALA A 89 4.53 9.43 -18.52
C ALA A 89 5.61 8.95 -17.53
N ILE A 90 6.87 9.19 -17.83
CA ILE A 90 7.99 8.83 -16.94
C ILE A 90 7.87 9.60 -15.62
N GLU A 91 7.61 10.90 -15.68
CA GLU A 91 7.41 11.72 -14.46
C GLU A 91 6.24 11.20 -13.62
N THR A 92 5.14 10.82 -14.26
CA THR A 92 3.98 10.24 -13.61
C THR A 92 4.35 8.95 -12.89
N TRP A 93 5.10 8.05 -13.55
CA TRP A 93 5.53 6.80 -12.94
C TRP A 93 6.55 7.00 -11.82
N LEU A 94 7.42 8.01 -11.91
CA LEU A 94 8.33 8.35 -10.80
C LEU A 94 7.54 8.81 -9.57
N THR A 95 6.53 9.63 -9.76
CA THR A 95 5.63 10.07 -8.69
C THR A 95 4.89 8.87 -8.08
N GLU A 96 4.39 7.97 -8.93
CA GLU A 96 3.68 6.77 -8.50
C GLU A 96 4.59 5.81 -7.74
N ASP A 97 5.84 5.63 -8.18
CA ASP A 97 6.81 4.80 -7.47
C ASP A 97 7.08 5.34 -6.06
N ALA A 98 7.25 6.65 -5.92
CA ALA A 98 7.44 7.28 -4.63
C ALA A 98 6.22 7.09 -3.72
N ARG A 99 5.01 7.26 -4.27
CA ARG A 99 3.76 7.03 -3.53
C ARG A 99 3.66 5.59 -3.05
N LEU A 100 3.96 4.64 -3.91
CA LEU A 100 3.89 3.20 -3.59
C LEU A 100 4.94 2.79 -2.56
N SER A 101 6.11 3.41 -2.54
CA SER A 101 7.10 3.16 -1.49
C SER A 101 6.53 3.49 -0.10
N GLY A 102 5.83 4.62 0.02
CA GLY A 102 5.16 4.99 1.26
C GLY A 102 4.02 4.05 1.63
N VAL A 103 3.20 3.66 0.65
CA VAL A 103 2.09 2.72 0.86
C VAL A 103 2.64 1.34 1.26
N ARG A 104 3.72 0.89 0.64
CA ARG A 104 4.35 -0.39 0.96
C ARG A 104 4.82 -0.43 2.41
N ARG A 105 5.43 0.65 2.88
CA ARG A 105 5.80 0.78 4.29
C ARG A 105 4.57 0.73 5.20
N ALA A 106 3.56 1.53 4.87
CA ALA A 106 2.34 1.61 5.66
C ALA A 106 1.61 0.26 5.78
N VAL A 107 1.44 -0.44 4.65
CA VAL A 107 0.73 -1.73 4.64
C VAL A 107 1.50 -2.81 5.39
N GLY A 108 2.83 -2.79 5.32
CA GLY A 108 3.67 -3.69 6.11
C GLY A 108 3.50 -3.47 7.61
N LEU A 109 3.44 -2.22 8.04
CA LEU A 109 3.23 -1.87 9.45
C LEU A 109 1.84 -2.31 9.95
N VAL A 110 0.81 -2.13 9.15
CA VAL A 110 -0.54 -2.57 9.49
C VAL A 110 -0.61 -4.09 9.56
N GLU A 111 0.02 -4.80 8.61
CA GLU A 111 0.10 -6.27 8.65
C GLU A 111 0.76 -6.75 9.94
N GLU A 112 1.88 -6.16 10.32
CA GLU A 112 2.58 -6.53 11.55
C GLU A 112 1.71 -6.32 12.79
N ALA A 113 1.01 -5.19 12.86
CA ALA A 113 0.10 -4.90 13.96
C ALA A 113 -1.05 -5.90 14.04
N LEU A 114 -1.63 -6.28 12.89
CA LEU A 114 -2.71 -7.27 12.83
C LEU A 114 -2.23 -8.66 13.25
N ARG A 115 -0.95 -8.97 13.06
CA ARG A 115 -0.35 -10.21 13.54
C ARG A 115 0.03 -10.16 15.04
N GLY A 116 -0.30 -9.08 15.73
CA GLY A 116 -0.01 -8.90 17.14
C GLY A 116 1.39 -8.40 17.46
N ARG A 117 2.16 -7.97 16.46
CA ARG A 117 3.48 -7.38 16.69
C ARG A 117 3.31 -5.94 17.16
N ARG A 118 3.96 -5.62 18.27
CA ARG A 118 3.89 -4.28 18.85
C ARG A 118 5.09 -3.46 18.46
N PHE A 119 4.83 -2.20 18.06
CA PHE A 119 5.89 -1.23 17.89
C PHE A 119 6.36 -0.75 19.28
N VAL A 120 7.69 -0.79 19.47
CA VAL A 120 8.33 -0.25 20.66
C VAL A 120 9.24 0.89 20.20
N ALA A 121 8.95 2.09 20.70
CA ALA A 121 9.79 3.25 20.39
C ALA A 121 11.16 3.08 21.07
N ARG A 122 12.23 3.25 20.32
CA ARG A 122 13.58 3.30 20.89
C ARG A 122 13.83 4.70 21.41
N LEU A 123 14.20 4.77 22.65
CA LEU A 123 14.61 6.01 23.31
C LEU A 123 16.09 6.27 23.09
#